data_043d1080b9fe978e09ee9c0a0a90f3ed
#
_entry.id   043d1080b9fe978e09ee9c0a0a90f3ed
#
_cell.length_a   1.000
_cell.length_b   1.000
_cell.length_c   1.000
_cell.angle_alpha   90.00
_cell.angle_beta   90.00
_cell.angle_gamma   90.00
#
_symmetry.space_group_name_H-M   'P 1'
#
loop_
_entity.id
_entity.type
_entity.pdbx_description
1 polymer ?
#
loop_
_entity_poly.entity_id
_entity_poly.type
_entity_poly.pdbx_seq_one_letter_code
_entity_poly.pdbx_strand_id
1 'polypeptide(L)'
;MNLAVVCDLIEENWPSMDLAGDILLACLGGEEFKAVHAKRIRPSMSRRLTATPLRSSRLAFNLDRILNRFWDYPRFLRRYRETADVFHVVDHSYAQLVLELPPQRTLVTCHDIDTFRCLVEPENDPRSAPFRAMVRRTLRGLQSAALVVCPSNATRDALISHGLVPRDRLRVVPLGAHPAYSVEPDMEADVEVARLLGPPDEGHIDLLHVGSTIPRKRVDVLLRMFSRVKKHFSRARLIRVGGPFTEEQESLADSLQLRQSIFVLPYLERRALAALYRKVAVVVLPSEREGFGLPLLEAMACGTPVVASDIAALRELGGEAVVYKSIFDVQGWADAVIALMKERHQETARWAVRRRDVVARASFFTWEEHTRRMVSLYREVLDGDLRRNMEKRRVMTASGSKPRSAVKTVVRGAKSRTWNAAGNASLKGEANG
;
A
#
# COMPACT_ATOMS: atom_id res chain seq x y z
N MET A 1 16.36 -9.73 18.13
CA MET A 1 16.25 -8.33 17.66
C MET A 1 14.85 -7.82 17.96
N ASN A 2 14.74 -6.71 18.69
CA ASN A 2 13.47 -6.05 18.99
C ASN A 2 13.16 -5.05 17.89
N LEU A 3 12.05 -5.23 17.19
CA LEU A 3 11.59 -4.37 16.10
C LEU A 3 10.31 -3.62 16.51
N ALA A 4 10.31 -2.31 16.37
CA ALA A 4 9.12 -1.48 16.51
C ALA A 4 8.55 -1.15 15.12
N VAL A 5 7.36 -1.66 14.81
CA VAL A 5 6.63 -1.37 13.57
C VAL A 5 5.65 -0.23 13.84
N VAL A 6 5.96 0.94 13.31
CA VAL A 6 5.21 2.20 13.51
C VAL A 6 4.19 2.33 12.39
N CYS A 7 2.93 2.14 12.73
CA CYS A 7 1.80 2.10 11.79
C CYS A 7 1.00 3.41 11.80
N ASP A 8 0.24 3.64 10.74
CA ASP A 8 -0.67 4.76 10.58
C ASP A 8 -1.78 4.74 11.63
N LEU A 9 -2.42 5.90 11.83
CA LEU A 9 -3.65 5.97 12.64
C LEU A 9 -4.78 5.26 11.88
N ILE A 10 -5.40 4.26 12.52
CA ILE A 10 -6.42 3.41 11.86
C ILE A 10 -7.64 4.23 11.42
N GLU A 11 -7.92 5.32 12.12
CA GLU A 11 -9.04 6.22 11.84
C GLU A 11 -8.87 7.01 10.53
N GLU A 12 -7.66 7.05 9.95
CA GLU A 12 -7.44 7.63 8.62
C GLU A 12 -7.96 6.73 7.48
N ASN A 13 -8.18 5.45 7.78
CA ASN A 13 -8.76 4.46 6.88
C ASN A 13 -8.02 4.37 5.53
N TRP A 14 -6.73 4.01 5.59
CA TRP A 14 -5.89 3.72 4.43
C TRP A 14 -5.69 2.21 4.26
N PRO A 15 -6.65 1.49 3.64
CA PRO A 15 -6.66 0.02 3.65
C PRO A 15 -5.38 -0.63 3.14
N SER A 16 -4.73 -0.05 2.13
CA SER A 16 -3.49 -0.59 1.56
C SER A 16 -2.30 -0.46 2.50
N MET A 17 -2.23 0.65 3.26
CA MET A 17 -1.12 0.90 4.20
C MET A 17 -1.29 0.09 5.48
N ASP A 18 -2.51 0.04 6.00
CA ASP A 18 -2.87 -0.81 7.14
C ASP A 18 -2.56 -2.27 6.84
N LEU A 19 -2.92 -2.73 5.63
CA LEU A 19 -2.63 -4.08 5.14
C LEU A 19 -1.14 -4.40 5.18
N ALA A 20 -0.28 -3.52 4.66
CA ALA A 20 1.16 -3.76 4.58
C ALA A 20 1.77 -3.95 5.98
N GLY A 21 1.41 -3.11 6.94
CA GLY A 21 1.86 -3.22 8.33
C GLY A 21 1.33 -4.48 9.03
N ASP A 22 0.06 -4.82 8.81
CA ASP A 22 -0.58 -5.96 9.46
C ASP A 22 -0.05 -7.30 8.95
N ILE A 23 0.14 -7.44 7.63
CA ILE A 23 0.69 -8.69 7.06
C ILE A 23 2.16 -8.85 7.44
N LEU A 24 2.95 -7.78 7.37
CA LEU A 24 4.35 -7.84 7.82
C LEU A 24 4.45 -8.34 9.26
N LEU A 25 3.62 -7.83 10.17
CA LEU A 25 3.58 -8.28 11.56
C LEU A 25 3.12 -9.74 11.70
N ALA A 26 2.12 -10.16 10.92
CA ALA A 26 1.66 -11.53 10.90
C ALA A 26 2.75 -12.49 10.42
N CYS A 27 3.46 -12.17 9.34
CA CYS A 27 4.58 -12.97 8.84
C CYS A 27 5.73 -13.03 9.85
N LEU A 28 6.09 -11.91 10.50
CA LEU A 28 7.12 -11.86 11.54
C LEU A 28 6.78 -12.70 12.77
N GLY A 29 5.50 -13.02 13.01
CA GLY A 29 5.05 -13.95 14.05
C GLY A 29 5.27 -15.42 13.71
N GLY A 30 5.68 -15.75 12.49
CA GLY A 30 5.94 -17.12 12.04
C GLY A 30 7.26 -17.70 12.58
N GLU A 31 7.37 -19.02 12.57
CA GLU A 31 8.55 -19.76 13.08
C GLU A 31 9.87 -19.36 12.43
N GLU A 32 9.85 -19.02 11.12
CA GLU A 32 11.03 -18.59 10.37
C GLU A 32 11.68 -17.33 10.98
N PHE A 33 10.86 -16.45 11.58
CA PHE A 33 11.29 -15.13 12.05
C PHE A 33 11.28 -14.99 13.58
N LYS A 34 11.21 -16.07 14.34
CA LYS A 34 11.13 -16.08 15.81
C LYS A 34 12.28 -15.34 16.52
N ALA A 35 13.41 -15.12 15.84
CA ALA A 35 14.50 -14.29 16.35
C ALA A 35 14.22 -12.78 16.29
N VAL A 36 13.09 -12.36 15.67
CA VAL A 36 12.64 -10.97 15.56
C VAL A 36 11.40 -10.78 16.44
N HIS A 37 11.55 -10.04 17.52
CA HIS A 37 10.45 -9.69 18.42
C HIS A 37 9.81 -8.39 17.92
N ALA A 38 8.82 -8.51 17.04
CA ALA A 38 8.16 -7.36 16.46
C ALA A 38 6.99 -6.86 17.33
N LYS A 39 6.92 -5.54 17.53
CA LYS A 39 5.83 -4.88 18.23
C LYS A 39 5.22 -3.79 17.37
N ARG A 40 3.89 -3.81 17.25
CA ARG A 40 3.14 -2.71 16.65
C ARG A 40 3.14 -1.49 17.55
N ILE A 41 3.41 -0.32 16.99
CA ILE A 41 3.20 0.98 17.62
C ILE A 41 2.15 1.72 16.79
N ARG A 42 0.96 1.88 17.38
CA ARG A 42 -0.19 2.57 16.77
C ARG A 42 -1.04 3.14 17.90
N PRO A 43 -0.95 4.46 18.19
CA PRO A 43 -1.87 5.09 19.14
C PRO A 43 -3.27 5.23 18.50
N SER A 44 -4.30 5.30 19.31
CA SER A 44 -5.62 5.73 18.88
C SER A 44 -5.65 7.24 18.68
N MET A 45 -6.44 7.71 17.72
CA MET A 45 -6.61 9.13 17.45
C MET A 45 -7.38 9.81 18.58
N SER A 46 -6.80 10.87 19.17
CA SER A 46 -7.48 11.72 20.15
C SER A 46 -8.51 12.59 19.44
N ARG A 47 -9.77 12.39 19.73
CA ARG A 47 -10.90 13.14 19.17
C ARG A 47 -11.17 14.38 20.01
N ARG A 48 -10.77 15.56 19.54
CA ARG A 48 -10.98 16.85 20.21
C ARG A 48 -12.18 17.59 19.63
N LEU A 49 -12.13 17.85 18.33
CA LEU A 49 -13.16 18.56 17.59
C LEU A 49 -14.29 17.61 17.17
N THR A 50 -13.97 16.41 16.76
CA THR A 50 -14.96 15.38 16.41
C THR A 50 -15.68 14.77 17.62
N ALA A 51 -15.25 15.04 18.85
CA ALA A 51 -16.00 14.72 20.08
C ALA A 51 -17.07 15.76 20.44
N THR A 52 -17.13 16.89 19.73
CA THR A 52 -18.10 17.96 19.90
C THR A 52 -19.31 17.81 18.97
N PRO A 53 -20.34 18.66 19.02
CA PRO A 53 -21.43 18.69 18.04
C PRO A 53 -20.98 18.81 16.58
N LEU A 54 -19.72 19.22 16.32
CA LEU A 54 -19.10 19.29 15.00
C LEU A 54 -18.62 17.92 14.47
N ARG A 55 -18.95 16.82 15.13
CA ARG A 55 -18.46 15.45 14.82
C ARG A 55 -18.65 15.01 13.37
N SER A 56 -19.66 15.49 12.68
CA SER A 56 -19.93 15.19 11.27
C SER A 56 -19.17 16.09 10.28
N SER A 57 -18.45 17.10 10.78
CA SER A 57 -17.71 18.03 9.96
C SER A 57 -16.41 17.41 9.44
N ARG A 58 -16.26 17.35 8.13
CA ARG A 58 -15.01 16.94 7.46
C ARG A 58 -13.82 17.81 7.88
N LEU A 59 -14.07 19.08 8.16
CA LEU A 59 -13.06 20.02 8.66
C LEU A 59 -12.60 19.65 10.07
N ALA A 60 -13.53 19.34 10.99
CA ALA A 60 -13.20 18.91 12.35
C ALA A 60 -12.34 17.64 12.34
N PHE A 61 -12.70 16.66 11.51
CA PHE A 61 -11.90 15.44 11.34
C PHE A 61 -10.49 15.73 10.81
N ASN A 62 -10.36 16.59 9.79
CA ASN A 62 -9.06 16.94 9.23
C ASN A 62 -8.17 17.68 10.23
N LEU A 63 -8.74 18.56 11.08
CA LEU A 63 -7.99 19.25 12.13
C LEU A 63 -7.54 18.27 13.23
N ASP A 64 -8.43 17.39 13.70
CA ASP A 64 -8.04 16.32 14.64
C ASP A 64 -6.95 15.45 14.07
N ARG A 65 -7.04 15.06 12.79
CA ARG A 65 -6.02 14.29 12.09
C ARG A 65 -4.66 14.99 12.07
N ILE A 66 -4.62 16.28 11.75
CA ILE A 66 -3.38 17.07 11.73
C ILE A 66 -2.76 17.15 13.13
N LEU A 67 -3.56 17.43 14.15
CA LEU A 67 -3.09 17.50 15.53
C LEU A 67 -2.53 16.16 16.01
N ASN A 68 -3.23 15.06 15.75
CA ASN A 68 -2.76 13.74 16.11
C ASN A 68 -1.46 13.40 15.40
N ARG A 69 -1.39 13.64 14.11
CA ARG A 69 -0.29 13.26 13.24
C ARG A 69 1.02 14.01 13.51
N PHE A 70 0.91 15.33 13.80
CA PHE A 70 2.07 16.20 13.96
C PHE A 70 2.37 16.61 15.40
N TRP A 71 1.49 16.29 16.37
CA TRP A 71 1.67 16.65 17.76
C TRP A 71 1.54 15.48 18.73
N ASP A 72 0.42 14.72 18.69
CA ASP A 72 0.19 13.65 19.67
C ASP A 72 1.02 12.40 19.40
N TYR A 73 1.03 11.91 18.16
CA TYR A 73 1.78 10.73 17.79
C TYR A 73 3.29 10.93 18.00
N PRO A 74 3.92 12.05 17.58
CA PRO A 74 5.32 12.33 17.92
C PRO A 74 5.62 12.24 19.43
N ARG A 75 4.76 12.85 20.28
CA ARG A 75 4.93 12.79 21.73
C ARG A 75 4.76 11.38 22.29
N PHE A 76 3.76 10.69 21.84
CA PHE A 76 3.51 9.30 22.19
C PHE A 76 4.74 8.43 21.84
N LEU A 77 5.31 8.61 20.65
CA LEU A 77 6.39 7.80 20.12
C LEU A 77 7.72 7.99 20.89
N ARG A 78 7.98 9.17 21.45
CA ARG A 78 9.20 9.43 22.27
C ARG A 78 9.39 8.41 23.39
N ARG A 79 8.31 7.86 23.94
CA ARG A 79 8.35 6.87 25.03
C ARG A 79 8.95 5.53 24.58
N TYR A 80 8.95 5.28 23.27
CA TYR A 80 9.44 4.03 22.68
C TYR A 80 10.86 4.12 22.14
N ARG A 81 11.48 5.30 22.18
CA ARG A 81 12.77 5.59 21.55
C ARG A 81 13.89 4.63 21.92
N GLU A 82 13.88 4.13 23.17
CA GLU A 82 14.92 3.23 23.70
C GLU A 82 14.39 1.79 23.89
N THR A 83 13.19 1.46 23.37
CA THR A 83 12.56 0.16 23.62
C THR A 83 12.81 -0.86 22.52
N ALA A 84 13.36 -0.45 21.38
CA ALA A 84 13.61 -1.32 20.25
C ALA A 84 15.01 -1.10 19.66
N ASP A 85 15.53 -2.15 19.05
CA ASP A 85 16.82 -2.11 18.36
C ASP A 85 16.68 -1.39 17.01
N VAL A 86 15.55 -1.62 16.32
CA VAL A 86 15.22 -1.07 14.99
C VAL A 86 13.79 -0.58 14.98
N PHE A 87 13.54 0.50 14.23
CA PHE A 87 12.22 1.09 13.98
C PHE A 87 11.89 1.04 12.50
N HIS A 88 10.66 0.67 12.17
CA HIS A 88 10.16 0.68 10.81
C HIS A 88 8.86 1.50 10.74
N VAL A 89 8.90 2.66 10.08
CA VAL A 89 7.72 3.45 9.73
C VAL A 89 7.16 2.91 8.42
N VAL A 90 5.99 2.28 8.47
CA VAL A 90 5.44 1.52 7.33
C VAL A 90 4.87 2.37 6.21
N ASP A 91 4.63 3.66 6.46
CA ASP A 91 4.15 4.62 5.45
C ASP A 91 4.97 5.92 5.48
N HIS A 92 5.47 6.30 4.31
CA HIS A 92 6.23 7.54 4.11
C HIS A 92 5.44 8.81 4.43
N SER A 93 4.12 8.74 4.38
CA SER A 93 3.28 9.87 4.76
C SER A 93 3.37 10.19 6.26
N TYR A 94 3.88 9.27 7.06
CA TYR A 94 4.21 9.41 8.48
C TYR A 94 5.72 9.56 8.76
N ALA A 95 6.54 9.79 7.74
CA ALA A 95 7.99 9.86 7.89
C ALA A 95 8.47 10.97 8.83
N GLN A 96 7.67 12.02 9.12
CA GLN A 96 8.00 13.02 10.15
C GLN A 96 8.21 12.40 11.55
N LEU A 97 7.71 11.19 11.81
CA LEU A 97 7.91 10.46 13.06
C LEU A 97 9.37 10.03 13.27
N VAL A 98 10.15 9.88 12.20
CA VAL A 98 11.60 9.60 12.26
C VAL A 98 12.34 10.67 13.04
N LEU A 99 11.86 11.92 13.03
CA LEU A 99 12.46 13.02 13.78
C LEU A 99 12.39 12.84 15.32
N GLU A 100 11.55 11.92 15.78
CA GLU A 100 11.38 11.59 17.20
C GLU A 100 12.04 10.25 17.56
N LEU A 101 12.61 9.53 16.60
CA LEU A 101 13.25 8.23 16.75
C LEU A 101 14.76 8.34 16.53
N PRO A 102 15.56 7.31 16.86
CA PRO A 102 16.96 7.22 16.44
C PRO A 102 17.04 7.05 14.92
N PRO A 103 17.37 8.09 14.13
CA PRO A 103 17.28 8.01 12.68
C PRO A 103 18.22 6.97 12.07
N GLN A 104 19.36 6.69 12.74
CA GLN A 104 20.34 5.68 12.30
C GLN A 104 19.83 4.23 12.44
N ARG A 105 18.77 4.01 13.22
CA ARG A 105 18.11 2.72 13.45
C ARG A 105 16.67 2.71 12.94
N THR A 106 16.31 3.67 12.07
CA THR A 106 14.94 3.80 11.55
C THR A 106 14.91 3.62 10.04
N LEU A 107 14.03 2.74 9.57
CA LEU A 107 13.67 2.58 8.16
C LEU A 107 12.29 3.20 7.91
N VAL A 108 12.05 3.62 6.66
CA VAL A 108 10.74 4.09 6.20
C VAL A 108 10.38 3.38 4.90
N THR A 109 9.17 2.81 4.79
CA THR A 109 8.65 2.36 3.50
C THR A 109 8.01 3.54 2.77
N CYS A 110 8.47 3.80 1.54
CA CYS A 110 7.95 4.81 0.65
C CYS A 110 7.18 4.13 -0.49
N HIS A 111 5.85 4.14 -0.41
CA HIS A 111 4.98 3.44 -1.36
C HIS A 111 4.90 4.12 -2.72
N ASP A 112 4.93 5.44 -2.75
CA ASP A 112 4.96 6.30 -3.94
C ASP A 112 5.52 7.69 -3.58
N ILE A 113 5.51 8.63 -4.53
CA ILE A 113 5.95 10.01 -4.29
C ILE A 113 4.79 11.02 -4.21
N ASP A 114 3.54 10.55 -4.26
CA ASP A 114 2.36 11.44 -4.34
C ASP A 114 2.26 12.40 -3.14
N THR A 115 2.69 11.97 -1.96
CA THR A 115 2.78 12.82 -0.76
C THR A 115 3.67 14.06 -0.99
N PHE A 116 4.71 13.94 -1.81
CA PHE A 116 5.71 15.00 -2.05
C PHE A 116 5.45 15.81 -3.31
N ARG A 117 4.41 15.48 -4.08
CA ARG A 117 4.11 16.10 -5.38
C ARG A 117 4.02 17.61 -5.34
N CYS A 118 3.36 18.17 -4.34
CA CYS A 118 3.24 19.62 -4.17
C CYS A 118 4.60 20.33 -3.95
N LEU A 119 5.67 19.59 -3.71
CA LEU A 119 7.03 20.14 -3.59
C LEU A 119 7.84 19.98 -4.88
N VAL A 120 7.63 18.89 -5.63
CA VAL A 120 8.41 18.55 -6.84
C VAL A 120 7.72 18.97 -8.13
N GLU A 121 6.39 19.04 -8.13
CA GLU A 121 5.56 19.48 -9.26
C GLU A 121 4.49 20.48 -8.78
N PRO A 122 4.87 21.63 -8.22
CA PRO A 122 3.92 22.56 -7.60
C PRO A 122 2.88 23.12 -8.57
N GLU A 123 3.16 23.13 -9.86
CA GLU A 123 2.24 23.57 -10.91
C GLU A 123 1.11 22.55 -11.11
N ASN A 124 1.42 21.26 -10.98
CA ASN A 124 0.46 20.15 -11.15
C ASN A 124 -0.28 19.80 -9.87
N ASP A 125 0.25 20.18 -8.69
CA ASP A 125 -0.40 19.97 -7.37
C ASP A 125 -0.25 21.23 -6.50
N PRO A 126 -0.96 22.30 -6.81
CA PRO A 126 -0.90 23.55 -6.03
C PRO A 126 -1.50 23.36 -4.64
N ARG A 127 -0.71 23.64 -3.60
CA ARG A 127 -1.13 23.53 -2.20
C ARG A 127 -0.78 24.78 -1.41
N SER A 128 -1.54 25.03 -0.34
CA SER A 128 -1.30 26.16 0.56
C SER A 128 0.10 26.09 1.20
N ALA A 129 0.65 27.25 1.59
CA ALA A 129 1.96 27.31 2.25
C ALA A 129 2.03 26.47 3.57
N PRO A 130 1.01 26.48 4.46
CA PRO A 130 1.00 25.60 5.63
C PRO A 130 1.03 24.11 5.27
N PHE A 131 0.26 23.68 4.25
CA PHE A 131 0.27 22.31 3.80
C PHE A 131 1.67 21.91 3.30
N ARG A 132 2.29 22.73 2.44
CA ARG A 132 3.67 22.48 1.96
C ARG A 132 4.70 22.44 3.10
N ALA A 133 4.50 23.23 4.16
CA ALA A 133 5.37 23.18 5.34
C ALA A 133 5.27 21.83 6.08
N MET A 134 4.06 21.27 6.21
CA MET A 134 3.84 19.93 6.76
C MET A 134 4.52 18.86 5.89
N VAL A 135 4.34 18.93 4.57
CA VAL A 135 4.98 17.99 3.63
C VAL A 135 6.52 18.10 3.69
N ARG A 136 7.08 19.31 3.78
CA ARG A 136 8.54 19.48 3.98
C ARG A 136 9.02 18.85 5.30
N ARG A 137 8.22 18.90 6.37
CA ARG A 137 8.55 18.23 7.63
C ARG A 137 8.56 16.71 7.46
N THR A 138 7.58 16.16 6.73
CA THR A 138 7.51 14.73 6.39
C THR A 138 8.72 14.32 5.54
N LEU A 139 9.08 15.12 4.52
CA LEU A 139 10.26 14.88 3.69
C LEU A 139 11.56 14.89 4.51
N ARG A 140 11.71 15.85 5.42
CA ARG A 140 12.90 15.87 6.32
C ARG A 140 12.99 14.60 7.15
N GLY A 141 11.88 14.08 7.64
CA GLY A 141 11.85 12.80 8.33
C GLY A 141 12.30 11.64 7.43
N LEU A 142 11.78 11.55 6.21
CA LEU A 142 12.18 10.57 5.22
C LEU A 142 13.69 10.66 4.92
N GLN A 143 14.20 11.87 4.72
CA GLN A 143 15.62 12.15 4.47
C GLN A 143 16.53 11.83 5.69
N SER A 144 15.98 11.76 6.88
CA SER A 144 16.72 11.45 8.10
C SER A 144 16.84 9.95 8.35
N ALA A 145 15.98 9.14 7.77
CA ALA A 145 15.96 7.69 7.96
C ALA A 145 17.29 7.02 7.52
N ALA A 146 17.67 5.94 8.19
CA ALA A 146 18.83 5.15 7.81
C ALA A 146 18.68 4.57 6.40
N LEU A 147 17.52 3.97 6.14
CA LEU A 147 17.14 3.44 4.84
C LEU A 147 15.69 3.83 4.48
N VAL A 148 15.45 4.01 3.20
CA VAL A 148 14.12 4.15 2.62
C VAL A 148 13.87 2.97 1.71
N VAL A 149 12.79 2.22 1.96
CA VAL A 149 12.42 1.02 1.23
C VAL A 149 11.31 1.36 0.24
N CYS A 150 11.50 1.02 -1.01
CA CYS A 150 10.54 1.23 -2.10
C CYS A 150 9.94 -0.10 -2.55
N PRO A 151 8.65 -0.17 -2.92
CA PRO A 151 8.04 -1.41 -3.40
C PRO A 151 8.43 -1.75 -4.85
N SER A 152 9.00 -0.79 -5.59
CA SER A 152 9.41 -0.95 -6.99
C SER A 152 10.64 -0.12 -7.33
N ASN A 153 11.34 -0.52 -8.41
CA ASN A 153 12.39 0.32 -8.99
C ASN A 153 11.82 1.65 -9.50
N ALA A 154 10.60 1.65 -10.02
CA ALA A 154 9.93 2.87 -10.47
C ALA A 154 9.80 3.91 -9.34
N THR A 155 9.38 3.51 -8.14
CA THR A 155 9.32 4.41 -6.97
C THR A 155 10.71 4.86 -6.54
N ARG A 156 11.70 3.95 -6.50
CA ARG A 156 13.09 4.31 -6.20
C ARG A 156 13.62 5.36 -7.18
N ASP A 157 13.43 5.14 -8.47
CA ASP A 157 13.97 6.01 -9.52
C ASP A 157 13.27 7.38 -9.52
N ALA A 158 11.97 7.42 -9.18
CA ALA A 158 11.26 8.67 -8.94
C ALA A 158 11.83 9.47 -7.75
N LEU A 159 12.18 8.80 -6.64
CA LEU A 159 12.82 9.47 -5.50
C LEU A 159 14.21 10.02 -5.87
N ILE A 160 14.97 9.32 -6.70
CA ILE A 160 16.29 9.74 -7.19
C ILE A 160 16.15 10.93 -8.15
N SER A 161 15.28 10.81 -9.15
CA SER A 161 15.12 11.83 -10.21
C SER A 161 14.68 13.19 -9.68
N HIS A 162 13.85 13.19 -8.62
CA HIS A 162 13.43 14.39 -7.92
C HIS A 162 14.38 14.83 -6.79
N GLY A 163 15.52 14.15 -6.59
CA GLY A 163 16.48 14.50 -5.53
C GLY A 163 15.94 14.40 -4.11
N LEU A 164 14.89 13.57 -3.89
CA LEU A 164 14.21 13.46 -2.58
C LEU A 164 15.03 12.65 -1.58
N VAL A 165 15.68 11.56 -2.04
CA VAL A 165 16.50 10.67 -1.19
C VAL A 165 17.74 10.23 -1.99
N PRO A 166 18.95 10.21 -1.38
CA PRO A 166 20.17 9.72 -2.04
C PRO A 166 20.08 8.22 -2.35
N ARG A 167 20.67 7.81 -3.48
CA ARG A 167 20.60 6.43 -4.00
C ARG A 167 21.14 5.37 -3.02
N ASP A 168 22.18 5.67 -2.29
CA ASP A 168 22.84 4.76 -1.33
C ASP A 168 21.92 4.37 -0.16
N ARG A 169 20.92 5.19 0.17
CA ARG A 169 19.91 4.92 1.20
C ARG A 169 18.63 4.26 0.70
N LEU A 170 18.51 4.01 -0.59
CA LEU A 170 17.33 3.42 -1.19
C LEU A 170 17.50 1.90 -1.36
N ARG A 171 16.47 1.14 -0.97
CA ARG A 171 16.38 -0.31 -1.19
C ARG A 171 15.03 -0.64 -1.84
N VAL A 172 15.01 -1.66 -2.69
CA VAL A 172 13.78 -2.11 -3.33
C VAL A 172 13.38 -3.46 -2.76
N VAL A 173 12.19 -3.50 -2.15
CA VAL A 173 11.57 -4.71 -1.61
C VAL A 173 10.13 -4.75 -2.08
N PRO A 174 9.81 -5.57 -3.09
CA PRO A 174 8.45 -5.70 -3.60
C PRO A 174 7.49 -6.18 -2.53
N LEU A 175 6.24 -5.72 -2.60
CA LEU A 175 5.15 -6.25 -1.76
C LEU A 175 4.72 -7.63 -2.26
N GLY A 176 4.01 -8.39 -1.41
CA GLY A 176 3.44 -9.69 -1.75
C GLY A 176 1.94 -9.65 -2.00
N ALA A 177 1.42 -10.65 -2.69
CA ALA A 177 -0.01 -10.93 -2.72
C ALA A 177 -0.47 -11.46 -1.37
N HIS A 178 -1.62 -10.99 -0.88
CA HIS A 178 -2.22 -11.58 0.32
C HIS A 178 -2.71 -13.01 0.01
N PRO A 179 -2.53 -14.00 0.92
CA PRO A 179 -2.90 -15.40 0.66
C PRO A 179 -4.35 -15.65 0.25
N ALA A 180 -5.26 -14.73 0.59
CA ALA A 180 -6.65 -14.81 0.13
C ALA A 180 -6.80 -14.67 -1.40
N TYR A 181 -5.83 -14.02 -2.07
CA TYR A 181 -5.83 -13.91 -3.53
C TYR A 181 -5.13 -15.13 -4.13
N SER A 182 -5.92 -16.09 -4.58
CA SER A 182 -5.46 -17.31 -5.19
C SER A 182 -6.46 -17.81 -6.23
N VAL A 183 -6.05 -18.78 -7.02
CA VAL A 183 -6.95 -19.46 -7.97
C VAL A 183 -7.93 -20.41 -7.31
N GLU A 184 -7.69 -20.78 -6.05
CA GLU A 184 -8.52 -21.71 -5.31
C GLU A 184 -9.89 -21.09 -5.01
N PRO A 185 -10.98 -21.81 -5.28
CA PRO A 185 -12.33 -21.33 -5.01
C PRO A 185 -12.59 -21.21 -3.50
N ASP A 186 -13.42 -20.22 -3.16
CA ASP A 186 -13.92 -20.00 -1.80
C ASP A 186 -15.45 -19.99 -1.88
N MET A 187 -16.08 -21.09 -1.51
CA MET A 187 -17.52 -21.29 -1.72
C MET A 187 -18.40 -20.19 -1.08
N GLU A 188 -18.06 -19.74 0.11
CA GLU A 188 -18.82 -18.68 0.79
C GLU A 188 -18.69 -17.34 0.06
N ALA A 189 -17.46 -16.94 -0.26
CA ALA A 189 -17.18 -15.72 -0.98
C ALA A 189 -17.69 -15.75 -2.42
N ASP A 190 -17.64 -16.91 -3.08
CA ASP A 190 -18.15 -17.10 -4.44
C ASP A 190 -19.69 -16.96 -4.49
N VAL A 191 -20.40 -17.46 -3.44
CA VAL A 191 -21.87 -17.26 -3.30
C VAL A 191 -22.20 -15.79 -3.00
N GLU A 192 -21.44 -15.14 -2.12
CA GLU A 192 -21.61 -13.70 -1.83
C GLU A 192 -21.49 -12.86 -3.11
N VAL A 193 -20.41 -13.07 -3.86
CA VAL A 193 -20.18 -12.35 -5.12
C VAL A 193 -21.27 -12.67 -6.15
N ALA A 194 -21.74 -13.92 -6.23
CA ALA A 194 -22.85 -14.27 -7.12
C ALA A 194 -24.13 -13.51 -6.76
N ARG A 195 -24.42 -13.31 -5.48
CA ARG A 195 -25.57 -12.49 -5.04
C ARG A 195 -25.41 -11.03 -5.41
N LEU A 196 -24.18 -10.46 -5.24
CA LEU A 196 -23.89 -9.06 -5.57
C LEU A 196 -24.02 -8.77 -7.07
N LEU A 197 -23.63 -9.71 -7.93
CA LEU A 197 -23.66 -9.54 -9.38
C LEU A 197 -24.99 -9.96 -10.02
N GLY A 198 -25.87 -10.58 -9.24
CA GLY A 198 -27.11 -11.20 -9.74
C GLY A 198 -26.87 -12.57 -10.38
N PRO A 199 -27.94 -13.24 -10.82
CA PRO A 199 -27.87 -14.57 -11.41
C PRO A 199 -26.90 -14.57 -12.61
N PRO A 200 -26.14 -15.67 -12.79
CA PRO A 200 -25.30 -15.81 -13.97
C PRO A 200 -26.19 -15.82 -15.20
N ASP A 201 -26.05 -14.77 -16.01
CA ASP A 201 -26.69 -14.70 -17.34
C ASP A 201 -25.67 -15.20 -18.36
N GLU A 202 -25.99 -16.27 -19.05
CA GLU A 202 -25.14 -16.83 -20.09
C GLU A 202 -24.90 -15.79 -21.18
N GLY A 203 -23.61 -15.39 -21.32
CA GLY A 203 -23.17 -14.40 -22.30
C GLY A 203 -22.84 -13.01 -21.76
N HIS A 204 -22.94 -12.75 -20.44
CA HIS A 204 -22.34 -11.55 -19.86
C HIS A 204 -20.83 -11.64 -19.85
N ILE A 205 -20.19 -10.50 -20.16
CA ILE A 205 -18.75 -10.31 -20.06
C ILE A 205 -18.50 -9.27 -18.98
N ASP A 206 -17.94 -9.71 -17.85
CA ASP A 206 -17.64 -8.84 -16.74
C ASP A 206 -16.19 -8.35 -16.83
N LEU A 207 -16.01 -7.04 -16.90
CA LEU A 207 -14.74 -6.34 -16.73
C LEU A 207 -14.69 -5.77 -15.33
N LEU A 208 -13.53 -5.83 -14.69
CA LEU A 208 -13.35 -5.33 -13.32
C LEU A 208 -12.33 -4.19 -13.28
N HIS A 209 -12.66 -3.14 -12.57
CA HIS A 209 -11.74 -2.10 -12.13
C HIS A 209 -11.76 -2.00 -10.60
N VAL A 210 -10.60 -2.11 -9.97
CA VAL A 210 -10.41 -1.93 -8.53
C VAL A 210 -9.55 -0.70 -8.27
N GLY A 211 -10.11 0.28 -7.58
CA GLY A 211 -9.39 1.51 -7.26
C GLY A 211 -10.32 2.67 -6.90
N SER A 212 -9.77 3.68 -6.21
CA SER A 212 -10.48 4.92 -5.88
C SER A 212 -10.79 5.76 -7.14
N THR A 213 -11.51 6.86 -6.95
CA THR A 213 -11.91 7.79 -8.02
C THR A 213 -10.96 8.97 -8.21
N ILE A 214 -9.79 8.94 -7.57
CA ILE A 214 -8.79 10.02 -7.70
C ILE A 214 -8.28 10.13 -9.15
N PRO A 215 -7.91 11.35 -9.61
CA PRO A 215 -7.58 11.60 -11.02
C PRO A 215 -6.54 10.65 -11.62
N ARG A 216 -5.50 10.27 -10.87
CA ARG A 216 -4.45 9.37 -11.37
C ARG A 216 -4.94 7.96 -11.72
N LYS A 217 -6.13 7.54 -11.25
CA LYS A 217 -6.73 6.24 -11.63
C LYS A 217 -7.42 6.25 -12.99
N ARG A 218 -7.50 7.43 -13.64
CA ARG A 218 -7.96 7.63 -15.01
C ARG A 218 -9.28 6.91 -15.32
N VAL A 219 -10.27 7.11 -14.44
CA VAL A 219 -11.63 6.58 -14.64
C VAL A 219 -12.26 7.09 -15.97
N ASP A 220 -11.84 8.27 -16.44
CA ASP A 220 -12.21 8.81 -17.75
C ASP A 220 -11.79 7.89 -18.91
N VAL A 221 -10.56 7.37 -18.88
CA VAL A 221 -10.06 6.40 -19.87
C VAL A 221 -10.83 5.09 -19.77
N LEU A 222 -11.09 4.61 -18.55
CA LEU A 222 -11.87 3.40 -18.29
C LEU A 222 -13.27 3.48 -18.95
N LEU A 223 -14.01 4.56 -18.70
CA LEU A 223 -15.35 4.74 -19.22
C LEU A 223 -15.37 4.86 -20.76
N ARG A 224 -14.46 5.64 -21.33
CA ARG A 224 -14.35 5.80 -22.79
C ARG A 224 -13.95 4.50 -23.49
N MET A 225 -13.02 3.73 -22.92
CA MET A 225 -12.66 2.41 -23.41
C MET A 225 -13.84 1.45 -23.33
N PHE A 226 -14.51 1.40 -22.17
CA PHE A 226 -15.66 0.51 -21.96
C PHE A 226 -16.82 0.81 -22.92
N SER A 227 -17.09 2.09 -23.24
CA SER A 227 -18.07 2.48 -24.26
C SER A 227 -17.78 1.83 -25.63
N ARG A 228 -16.48 1.72 -26.00
CA ARG A 228 -16.08 1.05 -27.25
C ARG A 228 -16.22 -0.46 -27.18
N VAL A 229 -15.83 -1.07 -26.07
CA VAL A 229 -16.01 -2.53 -25.84
C VAL A 229 -17.50 -2.91 -25.93
N LYS A 230 -18.38 -2.09 -25.38
CA LYS A 230 -19.82 -2.32 -25.38
C LYS A 230 -20.45 -2.30 -26.77
N LYS A 231 -19.88 -1.61 -27.76
CA LYS A 231 -20.30 -1.66 -29.15
C LYS A 231 -20.08 -3.02 -29.81
N HIS A 232 -19.08 -3.79 -29.33
CA HIS A 232 -18.76 -5.13 -29.81
C HIS A 232 -19.47 -6.21 -28.99
N PHE A 233 -19.60 -5.97 -27.68
CA PHE A 233 -20.20 -6.89 -26.72
C PHE A 233 -21.34 -6.17 -25.98
N SER A 234 -22.53 -6.13 -26.56
CA SER A 234 -23.68 -5.38 -26.03
C SER A 234 -24.04 -5.79 -24.59
N ARG A 235 -23.72 -7.03 -24.18
CA ARG A 235 -23.95 -7.58 -22.85
C ARG A 235 -22.75 -7.41 -21.91
N ALA A 236 -21.71 -6.65 -22.29
CA ALA A 236 -20.59 -6.36 -21.40
C ALA A 236 -21.04 -5.52 -20.20
N ARG A 237 -20.53 -5.85 -19.02
CA ARG A 237 -20.70 -5.11 -17.76
C ARG A 237 -19.36 -4.63 -17.24
N LEU A 238 -19.33 -3.42 -16.71
CA LEU A 238 -18.18 -2.88 -15.97
C LEU A 238 -18.48 -2.93 -14.47
N ILE A 239 -17.77 -3.77 -13.76
CA ILE A 239 -17.84 -3.86 -12.31
C ILE A 239 -16.74 -3.00 -11.74
N ARG A 240 -17.09 -2.17 -10.76
CA ARG A 240 -16.15 -1.27 -10.14
C ARG A 240 -16.19 -1.39 -8.62
N VAL A 241 -15.01 -1.56 -8.00
CA VAL A 241 -14.82 -1.58 -6.55
C VAL A 241 -13.89 -0.42 -6.15
N GLY A 242 -14.30 0.41 -5.19
CA GLY A 242 -13.45 1.50 -4.69
C GLY A 242 -14.15 2.85 -4.54
N GLY A 243 -15.43 2.81 -4.27
CA GLY A 243 -16.27 3.97 -3.96
C GLY A 243 -17.04 4.55 -5.16
N PRO A 244 -17.99 5.46 -4.91
CA PRO A 244 -18.83 6.07 -5.94
C PRO A 244 -18.01 6.92 -6.91
N PHE A 245 -18.56 7.17 -8.07
CA PHE A 245 -18.00 8.12 -9.02
C PHE A 245 -18.06 9.55 -8.50
N THR A 246 -17.20 10.42 -9.02
CA THR A 246 -17.35 11.87 -8.90
C THR A 246 -18.44 12.36 -9.85
N GLU A 247 -18.96 13.57 -9.64
CA GLU A 247 -19.99 14.17 -10.50
C GLU A 247 -19.55 14.22 -11.97
N GLU A 248 -18.28 14.54 -12.23
CA GLU A 248 -17.71 14.56 -13.59
C GLU A 248 -17.67 13.16 -14.21
N GLN A 249 -17.35 12.13 -13.40
CA GLN A 249 -17.31 10.75 -13.87
C GLN A 249 -18.71 10.21 -14.12
N GLU A 250 -19.70 10.57 -13.28
CA GLU A 250 -21.11 10.23 -13.52
C GLU A 250 -21.64 10.89 -14.80
N SER A 251 -21.40 12.20 -14.96
CA SER A 251 -21.77 12.93 -16.16
C SER A 251 -21.15 12.33 -17.43
N LEU A 252 -19.90 11.87 -17.35
CA LEU A 252 -19.24 11.17 -18.46
C LEU A 252 -19.89 9.83 -18.74
N ALA A 253 -20.21 9.04 -17.71
CA ALA A 253 -20.88 7.75 -17.87
C ALA A 253 -22.28 7.91 -18.52
N ASP A 254 -23.03 8.95 -18.12
CA ASP A 254 -24.33 9.29 -18.70
C ASP A 254 -24.21 9.72 -20.17
N SER A 255 -23.26 10.60 -20.50
CA SER A 255 -23.01 11.04 -21.88
C SER A 255 -22.63 9.90 -22.82
N LEU A 256 -21.99 8.85 -22.28
CA LEU A 256 -21.63 7.62 -22.99
C LEU A 256 -22.72 6.54 -22.94
N GLN A 257 -23.86 6.80 -22.31
CA GLN A 257 -24.99 5.87 -22.14
C GLN A 257 -24.59 4.55 -21.45
N LEU A 258 -23.73 4.62 -20.42
CA LEU A 258 -23.17 3.43 -19.77
C LEU A 258 -23.84 3.05 -18.45
N ARG A 259 -24.70 3.92 -17.88
CA ARG A 259 -25.24 3.79 -16.51
C ARG A 259 -25.80 2.39 -16.21
N GLN A 260 -26.57 1.81 -17.13
CA GLN A 260 -27.17 0.48 -16.96
C GLN A 260 -26.19 -0.68 -17.05
N SER A 261 -24.96 -0.41 -17.45
CA SER A 261 -23.92 -1.43 -17.68
C SER A 261 -22.76 -1.32 -16.70
N ILE A 262 -22.85 -0.38 -15.74
CA ILE A 262 -21.84 -0.17 -14.72
C ILE A 262 -22.43 -0.55 -13.37
N PHE A 263 -21.70 -1.41 -12.64
CA PHE A 263 -22.03 -1.87 -11.30
C PHE A 263 -20.97 -1.37 -10.33
N VAL A 264 -21.30 -0.37 -9.53
CA VAL A 264 -20.42 0.13 -8.48
C VAL A 264 -20.71 -0.63 -7.20
N LEU A 265 -19.75 -1.45 -6.79
CA LEU A 265 -19.82 -2.23 -5.57
C LEU A 265 -19.17 -1.44 -4.41
N PRO A 266 -19.60 -1.67 -3.17
CA PRO A 266 -18.91 -1.15 -1.99
C PRO A 266 -17.48 -1.71 -1.89
N TYR A 267 -16.71 -1.26 -0.89
CA TYR A 267 -15.49 -1.97 -0.51
C TYR A 267 -15.83 -3.38 -0.07
N LEU A 268 -15.14 -4.35 -0.65
CA LEU A 268 -15.34 -5.77 -0.39
C LEU A 268 -14.24 -6.28 0.56
N GLU A 269 -14.61 -7.22 1.41
CA GLU A 269 -13.66 -8.04 2.14
C GLU A 269 -12.74 -8.78 1.17
N ARG A 270 -11.51 -9.08 1.58
CA ARG A 270 -10.49 -9.69 0.70
C ARG A 270 -10.94 -10.99 0.04
N ARG A 271 -11.65 -11.86 0.80
CA ARG A 271 -12.17 -13.13 0.26
C ARG A 271 -13.19 -12.89 -0.85
N ALA A 272 -14.12 -11.97 -0.64
CA ALA A 272 -15.11 -11.58 -1.64
C ALA A 272 -14.46 -10.88 -2.86
N LEU A 273 -13.46 -10.02 -2.64
CA LEU A 273 -12.72 -9.39 -3.73
C LEU A 273 -11.92 -10.43 -4.54
N ALA A 274 -11.32 -11.42 -3.90
CA ALA A 274 -10.63 -12.53 -4.57
C ALA A 274 -11.61 -13.38 -5.40
N ALA A 275 -12.79 -13.69 -4.87
CA ALA A 275 -13.86 -14.35 -5.61
C ALA A 275 -14.31 -13.53 -6.83
N LEU A 276 -14.41 -12.21 -6.68
CA LEU A 276 -14.73 -11.31 -7.79
C LEU A 276 -13.63 -11.32 -8.86
N TYR A 277 -12.35 -11.26 -8.48
CA TYR A 277 -11.24 -11.39 -9.42
C TYR A 277 -11.33 -12.71 -10.20
N ARG A 278 -11.54 -13.85 -9.54
CA ARG A 278 -11.66 -15.16 -10.22
C ARG A 278 -12.83 -15.23 -11.22
N LYS A 279 -13.92 -14.53 -10.92
CA LYS A 279 -15.15 -14.58 -11.69
C LYS A 279 -15.12 -13.74 -12.95
N VAL A 280 -14.48 -12.56 -12.91
CA VAL A 280 -14.47 -11.63 -14.03
C VAL A 280 -13.59 -12.12 -15.19
N ALA A 281 -13.88 -11.59 -16.37
CA ALA A 281 -13.13 -11.96 -17.57
C ALA A 281 -11.76 -11.29 -17.64
N VAL A 282 -11.71 -9.98 -17.36
CA VAL A 282 -10.50 -9.16 -17.47
C VAL A 282 -10.54 -8.07 -16.42
N VAL A 283 -9.39 -7.79 -15.84
CA VAL A 283 -9.17 -6.61 -14.98
C VAL A 283 -8.55 -5.49 -15.82
N VAL A 284 -9.03 -4.27 -15.62
CA VAL A 284 -8.58 -3.09 -16.37
C VAL A 284 -8.03 -2.04 -15.39
N LEU A 285 -6.76 -1.64 -15.57
CA LEU A 285 -6.06 -0.72 -14.68
C LEU A 285 -5.43 0.44 -15.46
N PRO A 286 -6.20 1.49 -15.82
CA PRO A 286 -5.72 2.60 -16.65
C PRO A 286 -4.98 3.67 -15.84
N SER A 287 -4.38 3.33 -14.73
CA SER A 287 -3.72 4.27 -13.83
C SER A 287 -2.58 5.02 -14.52
N GLU A 288 -2.53 6.33 -14.35
CA GLU A 288 -1.45 7.18 -14.85
C GLU A 288 -0.15 6.96 -14.05
N ARG A 289 -0.28 6.66 -12.77
CA ARG A 289 0.84 6.42 -11.85
C ARG A 289 0.46 5.39 -10.80
N GLU A 290 1.42 4.52 -10.50
CA GLU A 290 1.38 3.55 -9.41
C GLU A 290 2.76 3.45 -8.76
N GLY A 291 2.78 3.23 -7.45
CA GLY A 291 4.01 2.91 -6.77
C GLY A 291 4.38 1.44 -6.86
N PHE A 292 3.37 0.54 -6.95
CA PHE A 292 3.56 -0.90 -7.11
C PHE A 292 2.47 -1.53 -7.98
N GLY A 293 1.18 -1.38 -7.60
CA GLY A 293 0.07 -1.94 -8.36
C GLY A 293 -0.54 -3.18 -7.70
N LEU A 294 -0.89 -3.11 -6.41
CA LEU A 294 -1.53 -4.24 -5.71
C LEU A 294 -2.71 -4.84 -6.48
N PRO A 295 -3.66 -4.06 -7.08
CA PRO A 295 -4.75 -4.65 -7.85
C PRO A 295 -4.30 -5.48 -9.05
N LEU A 296 -3.15 -5.15 -9.66
CA LEU A 296 -2.54 -5.98 -10.70
C LEU A 296 -2.07 -7.31 -10.14
N LEU A 297 -1.35 -7.27 -9.02
CA LEU A 297 -0.84 -8.48 -8.36
C LEU A 297 -1.97 -9.39 -7.89
N GLU A 298 -3.01 -8.81 -7.28
CA GLU A 298 -4.20 -9.51 -6.79
C GLU A 298 -4.94 -10.22 -7.93
N ALA A 299 -5.16 -9.52 -9.05
CA ALA A 299 -5.76 -10.11 -10.25
C ALA A 299 -4.94 -11.27 -10.81
N MET A 300 -3.63 -11.09 -10.94
CA MET A 300 -2.72 -12.14 -11.42
C MET A 300 -2.71 -13.34 -10.48
N ALA A 301 -2.67 -13.16 -9.17
CA ALA A 301 -2.71 -14.24 -8.19
C ALA A 301 -4.01 -15.04 -8.25
N CYS A 302 -5.13 -14.40 -8.61
CA CYS A 302 -6.42 -15.05 -8.87
C CYS A 302 -6.54 -15.68 -10.29
N GLY A 303 -5.47 -15.61 -11.11
CA GLY A 303 -5.47 -16.16 -12.46
C GLY A 303 -6.27 -15.35 -13.47
N THR A 304 -6.50 -14.06 -13.21
CA THR A 304 -7.31 -13.20 -14.07
C THR A 304 -6.42 -12.36 -14.96
N PRO A 305 -6.57 -12.44 -16.30
CA PRO A 305 -5.83 -11.59 -17.23
C PRO A 305 -6.09 -10.10 -17.01
N VAL A 306 -5.05 -9.29 -17.24
CA VAL A 306 -5.09 -7.86 -16.97
C VAL A 306 -4.69 -7.07 -18.22
N VAL A 307 -5.42 -5.98 -18.47
CA VAL A 307 -4.97 -4.88 -19.32
C VAL A 307 -4.61 -3.71 -18.41
N ALA A 308 -3.38 -3.25 -18.48
CA ALA A 308 -2.83 -2.23 -17.58
C ALA A 308 -2.17 -1.09 -18.36
N SER A 309 -2.00 0.05 -17.70
CA SER A 309 -1.23 1.16 -18.27
C SER A 309 0.22 0.77 -18.48
N ASP A 310 0.79 1.26 -19.58
CA ASP A 310 2.19 1.12 -19.91
C ASP A 310 3.05 2.09 -19.07
N ILE A 311 3.21 1.76 -17.79
CA ILE A 311 4.03 2.51 -16.83
C ILE A 311 5.03 1.59 -16.14
N ALA A 312 6.16 2.14 -15.75
CA ALA A 312 7.30 1.37 -15.25
C ALA A 312 6.94 0.44 -14.09
N ALA A 313 6.17 0.90 -13.09
CA ALA A 313 5.81 0.08 -11.93
C ALA A 313 4.94 -1.13 -12.31
N LEU A 314 3.97 -0.97 -13.23
CA LEU A 314 3.12 -2.07 -13.68
C LEU A 314 3.86 -3.04 -14.59
N ARG A 315 4.79 -2.54 -15.45
CA ARG A 315 5.67 -3.41 -16.24
C ARG A 315 6.62 -4.22 -15.37
N GLU A 316 7.22 -3.60 -14.35
CA GLU A 316 8.10 -4.30 -13.39
C GLU A 316 7.35 -5.43 -12.69
N LEU A 317 6.10 -5.19 -12.29
CA LEU A 317 5.27 -6.18 -11.61
C LEU A 317 4.74 -7.26 -12.55
N GLY A 318 4.11 -6.88 -13.65
CA GLY A 318 3.39 -7.79 -14.53
C GLY A 318 4.27 -8.52 -15.57
N GLY A 319 5.45 -7.97 -15.93
CA GLY A 319 6.33 -8.54 -16.96
C GLY A 319 5.59 -8.77 -18.28
N GLU A 320 5.86 -9.89 -18.93
CA GLU A 320 5.23 -10.27 -20.21
C GLU A 320 3.82 -10.89 -20.04
N ALA A 321 3.40 -11.16 -18.80
CA ALA A 321 2.10 -11.81 -18.54
C ALA A 321 0.90 -10.86 -18.67
N VAL A 322 1.13 -9.54 -18.80
CA VAL A 322 0.12 -8.48 -18.81
C VAL A 322 0.10 -7.76 -20.14
N VAL A 323 -1.09 -7.35 -20.59
CA VAL A 323 -1.24 -6.51 -21.78
C VAL A 323 -1.14 -5.04 -21.39
N TYR A 324 -0.21 -4.31 -22.00
CA TYR A 324 0.02 -2.89 -21.69
C TYR A 324 -0.49 -1.95 -22.77
N LYS A 325 -1.08 -0.84 -22.35
CA LYS A 325 -1.57 0.22 -23.24
C LYS A 325 -1.26 1.61 -22.68
N SER A 326 -0.93 2.54 -23.58
CA SER A 326 -0.79 3.95 -23.21
C SER A 326 -2.13 4.51 -22.75
N ILE A 327 -2.14 5.32 -21.68
CA ILE A 327 -3.35 6.00 -21.19
C ILE A 327 -3.97 6.95 -22.23
N PHE A 328 -3.20 7.35 -23.25
CA PHE A 328 -3.67 8.22 -24.34
C PHE A 328 -4.30 7.44 -25.50
N ASP A 329 -4.15 6.11 -25.54
CA ASP A 329 -4.66 5.25 -26.61
C ASP A 329 -5.94 4.53 -26.19
N VAL A 330 -7.04 5.26 -26.05
CA VAL A 330 -8.34 4.70 -25.66
C VAL A 330 -8.83 3.62 -26.64
N GLN A 331 -8.50 3.73 -27.94
CA GLN A 331 -8.87 2.69 -28.91
C GLN A 331 -8.07 1.41 -28.68
N GLY A 332 -6.75 1.52 -28.51
CA GLY A 332 -5.91 0.35 -28.23
C GLY A 332 -6.28 -0.37 -26.93
N TRP A 333 -6.81 0.36 -25.93
CA TRP A 333 -7.38 -0.26 -24.72
C TRP A 333 -8.60 -1.13 -25.07
N ALA A 334 -9.53 -0.59 -25.85
CA ALA A 334 -10.73 -1.33 -26.25
C ALA A 334 -10.35 -2.56 -27.10
N ASP A 335 -9.44 -2.39 -28.07
CA ASP A 335 -8.98 -3.47 -28.94
C ASP A 335 -8.28 -4.60 -28.14
N ALA A 336 -7.49 -4.25 -27.15
CA ALA A 336 -6.85 -5.23 -26.25
C ALA A 336 -7.89 -6.05 -25.46
N VAL A 337 -8.89 -5.39 -24.87
CA VAL A 337 -9.96 -6.07 -24.15
C VAL A 337 -10.78 -6.94 -25.10
N ILE A 338 -11.14 -6.44 -26.29
CA ILE A 338 -11.89 -7.19 -27.31
C ILE A 338 -11.11 -8.43 -27.76
N ALA A 339 -9.79 -8.29 -27.97
CA ALA A 339 -8.93 -9.42 -28.35
C ALA A 339 -8.90 -10.49 -27.26
N LEU A 340 -8.75 -10.11 -25.99
CA LEU A 340 -8.80 -11.04 -24.85
C LEU A 340 -10.15 -11.75 -24.75
N MET A 341 -11.25 -11.06 -25.01
CA MET A 341 -12.58 -11.68 -24.99
C MET A 341 -12.77 -12.67 -26.14
N LYS A 342 -12.27 -12.36 -27.31
CA LYS A 342 -12.26 -13.32 -28.44
C LYS A 342 -11.41 -14.53 -28.12
N GLU A 343 -10.19 -14.34 -27.59
CA GLU A 343 -9.31 -15.42 -27.13
C GLU A 343 -10.01 -16.34 -26.12
N ARG A 344 -10.70 -15.75 -25.11
CA ARG A 344 -11.47 -16.49 -24.12
C ARG A 344 -12.53 -17.41 -24.72
N HIS A 345 -13.24 -16.94 -25.75
CA HIS A 345 -14.35 -17.68 -26.37
C HIS A 345 -13.91 -18.66 -27.47
N GLN A 346 -12.85 -18.33 -28.20
CA GLN A 346 -12.47 -19.04 -29.42
C GLN A 346 -11.20 -19.89 -29.27
N GLU A 347 -10.31 -19.52 -28.32
CA GLU A 347 -8.99 -20.11 -28.15
C GLU A 347 -8.78 -20.58 -26.68
N THR A 348 -9.62 -21.50 -26.21
CA THR A 348 -9.65 -21.93 -24.80
C THR A 348 -8.30 -22.43 -24.28
N ALA A 349 -7.52 -23.10 -25.13
CA ALA A 349 -6.16 -23.56 -24.76
C ALA A 349 -5.20 -22.38 -24.52
N ARG A 350 -5.23 -21.37 -25.39
CA ARG A 350 -4.43 -20.15 -25.25
C ARG A 350 -4.85 -19.34 -24.04
N TRP A 351 -6.15 -19.24 -23.81
CA TRP A 351 -6.70 -18.61 -22.60
C TRP A 351 -6.21 -19.29 -21.31
N ALA A 352 -6.19 -20.63 -21.28
CA ALA A 352 -5.69 -21.40 -20.17
C ALA A 352 -4.17 -21.18 -19.93
N VAL A 353 -3.38 -21.05 -21.01
CA VAL A 353 -1.95 -20.68 -20.92
C VAL A 353 -1.81 -19.28 -20.29
N ARG A 354 -2.52 -18.29 -20.81
CA ARG A 354 -2.50 -16.93 -20.29
C ARG A 354 -2.81 -16.86 -18.79
N ARG A 355 -3.83 -17.59 -18.35
CA ARG A 355 -4.17 -17.67 -16.93
C ARG A 355 -3.06 -18.29 -16.08
N ARG A 356 -2.36 -19.31 -16.58
CA ARG A 356 -1.20 -19.88 -15.89
C ARG A 356 -0.03 -18.92 -15.83
N ASP A 357 0.22 -18.18 -16.89
CA ASP A 357 1.34 -17.22 -16.98
C ASP A 357 1.17 -16.08 -15.97
N VAL A 358 -0.04 -15.54 -15.80
CA VAL A 358 -0.28 -14.50 -14.79
C VAL A 358 -0.10 -15.03 -13.36
N VAL A 359 -0.54 -16.27 -13.06
CA VAL A 359 -0.32 -16.91 -11.76
C VAL A 359 1.16 -17.18 -11.53
N ALA A 360 1.85 -17.72 -12.50
CA ALA A 360 3.29 -17.96 -12.42
C ALA A 360 4.06 -16.66 -12.18
N ARG A 361 3.64 -15.55 -12.80
CA ARG A 361 4.24 -14.24 -12.54
C ARG A 361 3.94 -13.73 -11.13
N ALA A 362 2.70 -13.86 -10.64
CA ALA A 362 2.32 -13.44 -9.31
C ALA A 362 3.07 -14.18 -8.20
N SER A 363 3.41 -15.47 -8.41
CA SER A 363 4.07 -16.30 -7.40
C SER A 363 5.47 -15.82 -6.99
N PHE A 364 6.11 -14.94 -7.77
CA PHE A 364 7.36 -14.30 -7.37
C PHE A 364 7.21 -13.22 -6.28
N PHE A 365 5.98 -12.79 -6.00
CA PHE A 365 5.67 -11.69 -5.09
C PHE A 365 4.89 -12.20 -3.88
N THR A 366 5.61 -12.72 -2.89
CA THR A 366 5.01 -13.25 -1.66
C THR A 366 5.36 -12.38 -0.46
N TRP A 367 4.51 -12.39 0.57
CA TRP A 367 4.78 -11.68 1.80
C TRP A 367 5.90 -12.31 2.63
N GLU A 368 6.10 -13.60 2.50
CA GLU A 368 7.21 -14.32 3.12
C GLU A 368 8.55 -13.81 2.57
N GLU A 369 8.67 -13.69 1.24
CA GLU A 369 9.88 -13.16 0.61
C GLU A 369 10.07 -11.67 0.91
N HIS A 370 8.99 -10.88 0.90
CA HIS A 370 9.02 -9.49 1.37
C HIS A 370 9.58 -9.41 2.79
N THR A 371 9.04 -10.20 3.72
CA THR A 371 9.44 -10.20 5.13
C THR A 371 10.88 -10.63 5.29
N ARG A 372 11.34 -11.66 4.55
CA ARG A 372 12.74 -12.12 4.57
C ARG A 372 13.71 -11.01 4.16
N ARG A 373 13.39 -10.29 3.08
CA ARG A 373 14.18 -9.13 2.63
C ARG A 373 14.15 -7.99 3.65
N MET A 374 12.99 -7.69 4.22
CA MET A 374 12.88 -6.67 5.26
C MET A 374 13.72 -7.01 6.50
N VAL A 375 13.71 -8.27 6.96
CA VAL A 375 14.55 -8.72 8.09
C VAL A 375 16.03 -8.56 7.78
N SER A 376 16.46 -8.81 6.54
CA SER A 376 17.83 -8.55 6.10
C SER A 376 18.20 -7.06 6.22
N LEU A 377 17.29 -6.16 5.81
CA LEU A 377 17.50 -4.72 5.92
C LEU A 377 17.50 -4.24 7.39
N TYR A 378 16.69 -4.82 8.26
CA TYR A 378 16.73 -4.50 9.70
C TYR A 378 18.10 -4.85 10.30
N ARG A 379 18.68 -5.99 9.91
CA ARG A 379 20.05 -6.38 10.32
C ARG A 379 21.10 -5.44 9.73
N GLU A 380 21.01 -5.08 8.46
CA GLU A 380 21.90 -4.11 7.80
C GLU A 380 21.95 -2.79 8.57
N VAL A 381 20.80 -2.27 8.97
CA VAL A 381 20.70 -1.01 9.72
C VAL A 381 21.30 -1.14 11.12
N LEU A 382 21.01 -2.23 11.82
CA LEU A 382 21.54 -2.49 13.16
C LEU A 382 23.07 -2.61 13.14
N ASP A 383 23.62 -3.40 12.22
CA ASP A 383 25.07 -3.59 12.06
C ASP A 383 25.77 -2.29 11.67
N GLY A 384 25.16 -1.50 10.80
CA GLY A 384 25.66 -0.18 10.40
C GLY A 384 25.71 0.80 11.57
N ASP A 385 24.73 0.78 12.48
CA ASP A 385 24.75 1.61 13.69
C ASP A 385 25.83 1.16 14.68
N LEU A 386 25.98 -0.15 14.88
CA LEU A 386 27.02 -0.71 15.73
C LEU A 386 28.42 -0.33 15.24
N ARG A 387 28.70 -0.44 13.95
CA ARG A 387 30.00 -0.04 13.35
C ARG A 387 30.27 1.44 13.57
N ARG A 388 29.32 2.34 13.31
CA ARG A 388 29.47 3.79 13.56
C ARG A 388 29.76 4.11 15.03
N ASN A 389 29.11 3.42 15.94
CA ASN A 389 29.30 3.62 17.38
C ASN A 389 30.67 3.12 17.84
N MET A 390 31.16 1.99 17.29
CA MET A 390 32.52 1.50 17.55
C MET A 390 33.62 2.45 17.02
N GLU A 391 33.42 3.00 15.82
CA GLU A 391 34.34 3.94 15.20
C GLU A 391 34.43 5.25 16.00
N LYS A 392 33.27 5.81 16.41
CA LYS A 392 33.23 6.97 17.31
C LYS A 392 34.01 6.72 18.63
N ARG A 393 33.84 5.55 19.25
CA ARG A 393 34.56 5.18 20.46
C ARG A 393 36.09 5.11 20.22
N ARG A 394 36.51 4.51 19.08
CA ARG A 394 37.94 4.44 18.71
C ARG A 394 38.55 5.82 18.52
N VAL A 395 37.84 6.72 17.82
CA VAL A 395 38.30 8.11 17.61
C VAL A 395 38.41 8.86 18.95
N MET A 396 37.43 8.71 19.86
CA MET A 396 37.48 9.33 21.19
C MET A 396 38.62 8.80 22.06
N THR A 397 38.94 7.51 22.01
CA THR A 397 40.08 6.94 22.72
C THR A 397 41.42 7.34 22.12
N ALA A 398 41.48 7.48 20.77
CA ALA A 398 42.72 7.91 20.08
C ALA A 398 43.03 9.41 20.28
N SER A 399 41.99 10.24 20.48
CA SER A 399 42.14 11.69 20.68
C SER A 399 42.57 12.12 22.10
N GLY A 400 42.85 11.17 23.01
CA GLY A 400 43.41 11.46 24.36
C GLY A 400 42.50 12.25 25.30
N SER A 401 41.26 12.50 24.95
CA SER A 401 40.27 13.13 25.83
C SER A 401 39.82 12.12 26.88
N LYS A 402 40.39 12.18 28.09
CA LYS A 402 39.83 11.48 29.26
C LYS A 402 38.32 11.79 29.31
N PRO A 403 37.46 10.78 29.43
CA PRO A 403 36.07 11.05 29.66
C PRO A 403 35.94 11.87 30.94
N ARG A 404 35.41 13.09 30.88
CA ARG A 404 34.96 13.79 32.08
C ARG A 404 34.06 12.78 32.79
N SER A 405 34.45 12.42 34.01
CA SER A 405 33.64 11.57 34.88
C SER A 405 32.29 12.20 35.07
N ALA A 406 31.37 11.81 34.24
CA ALA A 406 29.99 12.17 34.38
C ALA A 406 29.28 10.99 35.05
N VAL A 407 28.85 11.27 36.26
CA VAL A 407 27.72 10.67 36.93
C VAL A 407 27.93 9.22 37.40
N LYS A 408 28.01 9.09 38.70
CA LYS A 408 27.71 7.87 39.42
C LYS A 408 26.46 7.19 38.88
N THR A 409 26.68 6.15 38.12
CA THR A 409 25.58 5.22 37.72
C THR A 409 25.21 4.48 39.00
N VAL A 410 24.11 4.88 39.60
CA VAL A 410 23.39 4.06 40.57
C VAL A 410 22.95 2.81 39.80
N VAL A 411 23.69 1.72 40.05
CA VAL A 411 23.22 0.38 39.64
C VAL A 411 21.99 0.07 40.46
N ARG A 412 20.84 0.49 39.98
CA ARG A 412 19.56 -0.09 40.37
C ARG A 412 19.37 -1.35 39.54
N GLY A 413 19.34 -2.47 40.25
CA GLY A 413 19.23 -3.81 39.72
C GLY A 413 18.23 -3.90 38.56
N ALA A 414 18.70 -4.47 37.48
CA ALA A 414 17.87 -4.89 36.36
C ALA A 414 16.90 -6.00 36.85
N LYS A 415 15.72 -5.62 37.26
CA LYS A 415 14.62 -6.56 37.28
C LYS A 415 14.28 -6.84 35.83
N SER A 416 14.60 -8.04 35.40
CA SER A 416 14.12 -8.63 34.17
C SER A 416 12.60 -8.44 34.07
N ARG A 417 12.15 -7.48 33.30
CA ARG A 417 10.73 -7.42 32.92
C ARG A 417 10.56 -8.36 31.74
N THR A 418 10.14 -9.57 32.07
CA THR A 418 9.58 -10.50 31.10
C THR A 418 8.46 -9.79 30.34
N TRP A 419 8.60 -9.78 29.04
CA TRP A 419 7.54 -9.35 28.15
C TRP A 419 6.43 -10.37 28.19
N ASN A 420 5.33 -10.08 28.90
CA ASN A 420 4.13 -10.90 28.84
C ASN A 420 3.47 -10.71 27.47
N ALA A 421 3.45 -11.80 26.73
CA ALA A 421 2.58 -12.00 25.58
C ALA A 421 1.15 -12.21 26.07
N ALA A 422 0.50 -11.14 26.49
CA ALA A 422 -0.92 -11.18 26.86
C ALA A 422 -1.60 -9.94 26.26
N GLY A 423 -2.23 -10.14 25.15
CA GLY A 423 -2.98 -9.10 24.41
C GLY A 423 -3.71 -9.62 23.18
N ASN A 424 -3.95 -10.93 23.14
CA ASN A 424 -4.95 -11.51 22.23
C ASN A 424 -6.11 -12.02 23.09
N ALA A 425 -7.06 -11.16 23.36
CA ALA A 425 -8.36 -11.56 23.89
C ALA A 425 -9.44 -11.03 22.93
N SER A 426 -9.99 -11.96 22.18
CA SER A 426 -11.40 -12.16 21.91
C SER A 426 -12.25 -10.88 21.66
N LEU A 427 -12.46 -10.58 20.38
CA LEU A 427 -13.73 -9.98 19.94
C LEU A 427 -14.61 -11.12 19.40
N LYS A 428 -15.30 -11.81 20.29
CA LYS A 428 -16.56 -12.48 19.96
C LYS A 428 -17.69 -11.48 20.14
N GLY A 429 -18.49 -11.39 19.10
CA GLY A 429 -19.65 -10.67 18.80
C GLY A 429 -20.61 -10.31 19.93
N GLU A 430 -21.32 -9.27 19.61
CA GLU A 430 -22.77 -9.28 19.76
C GLU A 430 -23.35 -8.31 18.72
N ALA A 431 -24.05 -8.90 17.76
CA ALA A 431 -25.03 -8.21 16.96
C ALA A 431 -26.24 -8.00 17.87
N ASN A 432 -26.71 -6.73 17.96
CA ASN A 432 -28.14 -6.42 18.08
C ASN A 432 -28.36 -4.90 18.15
N GLY A 433 -29.30 -4.44 17.31
CA GLY A 433 -29.87 -3.10 17.29
C GLY A 433 -29.46 -2.26 16.09
#